data_91ed02c89dae492f0fe62130cc164b5a
#
_entry.id   91ed02c89dae492f0fe62130cc164b5a
#
_cell.length_a   1.000
_cell.length_b   1.000
_cell.length_c   1.000
_cell.angle_alpha   90.00
_cell.angle_beta   90.00
_cell.angle_gamma   90.00
#
_symmetry.space_group_name_H-M   'P 1'
#
loop_
_entity.id
_entity.type
_entity.pdbx_description
1 polymer ?
#
loop_
_entity_poly.entity_id
_entity_poly.type
_entity_poly.pdbx_seq_one_letter_code
_entity_poly.pdbx_strand_id
1 'polypeptide(L)'
;MLNKLPDLLYNFSSKPLDADFLLVKHIWRRAQILTEFKSQVTMFDEDTVGDGERPEDIATRLYRNPFYNWTILVINDIVDYYAQWPRSVKQLESYINNKYDNPAATKHHVTTEVKAVSYTHLTLPTNVA
;
A
#
# COMPACT_ATOMS: atom_id res chain seq x y z
N MET A 1 -10.55 5.14 -16.15
CA MET A 1 -9.11 5.33 -15.96
C MET A 1 -8.33 5.22 -17.27
N LEU A 2 -8.42 4.15 -18.05
CA LEU A 2 -7.62 3.92 -19.29
C LEU A 2 -7.69 5.07 -20.31
N ASN A 3 -8.83 5.73 -20.47
CA ASN A 3 -8.99 6.87 -21.38
C ASN A 3 -8.15 8.10 -20.99
N LYS A 4 -7.68 8.17 -19.75
CA LYS A 4 -6.83 9.25 -19.22
C LYS A 4 -5.33 9.01 -19.44
N LEU A 5 -4.94 7.79 -19.84
CA LEU A 5 -3.55 7.47 -20.13
C LEU A 5 -3.11 8.13 -21.44
N PRO A 6 -1.83 8.55 -21.54
CA PRO A 6 -1.29 9.11 -22.77
C PRO A 6 -1.28 8.07 -23.89
N ASP A 7 -1.31 8.55 -25.10
CA ASP A 7 -1.22 7.72 -26.30
C ASP A 7 0.25 7.44 -26.64
N LEU A 8 0.48 6.27 -27.19
CA LEU A 8 1.76 5.79 -27.70
C LEU A 8 1.59 5.32 -29.12
N LEU A 9 2.49 5.76 -30.02
CA LEU A 9 2.61 5.21 -31.36
C LEU A 9 3.34 3.88 -31.29
N TYR A 10 2.65 2.80 -31.62
CA TYR A 10 3.21 1.46 -31.64
C TYR A 10 3.21 0.88 -33.05
N ASN A 11 4.35 0.32 -33.46
CA ASN A 11 4.47 -0.35 -34.74
C ASN A 11 4.12 -1.83 -34.62
N PHE A 12 3.08 -2.26 -35.33
CA PHE A 12 2.62 -3.65 -35.35
C PHE A 12 3.32 -4.49 -36.44
N SER A 13 4.05 -3.84 -37.36
CA SER A 13 4.77 -4.56 -38.38
C SER A 13 6.00 -5.26 -37.83
N SER A 14 6.21 -6.51 -38.24
CA SER A 14 7.44 -7.26 -37.95
C SER A 14 8.61 -6.86 -38.88
N LYS A 15 8.32 -6.06 -39.90
CA LYS A 15 9.33 -5.60 -40.90
C LYS A 15 9.62 -4.12 -40.69
N PRO A 16 10.90 -3.71 -40.55
CA PRO A 16 11.25 -2.31 -40.27
C PRO A 16 10.94 -1.34 -41.43
N LEU A 17 10.77 -1.86 -42.64
CA LEU A 17 10.49 -1.07 -43.85
C LEU A 17 8.99 -0.87 -44.11
N ASP A 18 8.13 -1.66 -43.45
CA ASP A 18 6.66 -1.61 -43.60
C ASP A 18 6.07 -1.21 -42.27
N ALA A 19 6.24 0.06 -41.91
CA ALA A 19 5.86 0.58 -40.60
C ALA A 19 4.37 0.86 -40.58
N ASP A 20 3.60 0.01 -39.88
CA ASP A 20 2.18 0.22 -39.54
C ASP A 20 2.07 0.74 -38.12
N PHE A 21 1.95 2.06 -37.98
CA PHE A 21 1.85 2.73 -36.69
C PHE A 21 0.39 2.91 -36.29
N LEU A 22 0.02 2.30 -35.16
CA LEU A 22 -1.28 2.51 -34.53
C LEU A 22 -1.13 3.31 -33.23
N LEU A 23 -2.11 4.16 -32.98
CA LEU A 23 -2.20 4.91 -31.74
C LEU A 23 -2.84 4.01 -30.67
N VAL A 24 -2.04 3.62 -29.68
CA VAL A 24 -2.49 2.75 -28.58
C VAL A 24 -2.33 3.46 -27.24
N LYS A 25 -3.15 3.10 -26.25
CA LYS A 25 -3.00 3.63 -24.90
C LYS A 25 -1.77 3.04 -24.21
N HIS A 26 -0.96 3.89 -23.59
CA HIS A 26 0.25 3.50 -22.88
C HIS A 26 -0.08 2.88 -21.53
N ILE A 27 -0.55 1.62 -21.52
CA ILE A 27 -1.04 0.91 -20.33
C ILE A 27 0.06 0.57 -19.31
N TRP A 28 1.33 0.54 -19.72
CA TRP A 28 2.46 0.30 -18.80
C TRP A 28 2.84 1.52 -17.97
N ARG A 29 2.26 2.69 -18.28
CA ARG A 29 2.54 3.89 -17.50
C ARG A 29 1.74 3.87 -16.20
N ARG A 30 2.46 3.89 -15.07
CA ARG A 30 1.86 3.98 -13.76
C ARG A 30 1.37 5.41 -13.50
N ALA A 31 0.10 5.53 -13.12
CA ALA A 31 -0.42 6.77 -12.55
C ALA A 31 0.02 6.88 -11.09
N GLN A 32 0.56 8.03 -10.71
CA GLN A 32 0.92 8.36 -9.33
C GLN A 32 0.44 9.76 -9.00
N ILE A 33 0.14 9.98 -7.72
CA ILE A 33 -0.14 11.32 -7.22
C ILE A 33 1.19 12.04 -7.04
N LEU A 34 1.23 13.33 -7.43
CA LEU A 34 2.40 14.18 -7.20
C LEU A 34 2.71 14.24 -5.70
N THR A 35 4.01 14.14 -5.37
CA THR A 35 4.50 14.10 -3.98
C THR A 35 4.09 15.35 -3.20
N GLU A 36 3.98 16.49 -3.89
CA GLU A 36 3.52 17.76 -3.33
C GLU A 36 2.10 17.67 -2.77
N PHE A 37 1.20 16.93 -3.43
CA PHE A 37 -0.16 16.74 -2.95
C PHE A 37 -0.23 15.73 -1.81
N LYS A 38 0.63 14.71 -1.80
CA LYS A 38 0.69 13.72 -0.71
C LYS A 38 1.08 14.34 0.64
N SER A 39 1.86 15.42 0.62
CA SER A 39 2.27 16.13 1.85
C SER A 39 1.19 17.05 2.43
N GLN A 40 0.11 17.31 1.68
CA GLN A 40 -0.99 18.15 2.13
C GLN A 40 -2.03 17.31 2.88
N VAL A 41 -1.85 17.18 4.18
CA VAL A 41 -2.72 16.41 5.08
C VAL A 41 -4.21 16.81 4.99
N THR A 42 -4.49 18.05 4.62
CA THR A 42 -5.86 18.57 4.49
C THR A 42 -6.62 18.06 3.25
N MET A 43 -5.93 17.44 2.30
CA MET A 43 -6.56 16.91 1.06
C MET A 43 -7.00 15.45 1.17
N PHE A 44 -6.54 14.74 2.19
CA PHE A 44 -6.81 13.31 2.36
C PHE A 44 -7.50 13.09 3.69
N ASP A 45 -8.54 12.28 3.66
CA ASP A 45 -9.23 11.78 4.83
C ASP A 45 -8.85 10.31 5.03
N GLU A 46 -8.67 9.90 6.30
CA GLU A 46 -8.37 8.52 6.64
C GLU A 46 -9.68 7.75 6.82
N ASP A 47 -9.79 6.63 6.13
CA ASP A 47 -10.95 5.76 6.21
C ASP A 47 -10.53 4.33 6.53
N THR A 48 -11.37 3.61 7.25
CA THR A 48 -11.11 2.23 7.66
C THR A 48 -11.76 1.25 6.70
N VAL A 49 -10.98 0.26 6.26
CA VAL A 49 -11.46 -0.83 5.41
C VAL A 49 -12.10 -1.91 6.28
N GLY A 50 -13.36 -2.21 6.03
CA GLY A 50 -14.07 -3.30 6.69
C GLY A 50 -13.56 -4.69 6.28
N ASP A 51 -13.89 -5.71 7.07
CA ASP A 51 -13.48 -7.10 6.76
C ASP A 51 -14.08 -7.57 5.43
N GLY A 52 -13.22 -7.91 4.48
CA GLY A 52 -13.60 -8.35 3.13
C GLY A 52 -14.14 -7.25 2.22
N GLU A 53 -14.11 -5.97 2.64
CA GLU A 53 -14.56 -4.83 1.84
C GLU A 53 -13.63 -4.62 0.63
N ARG A 54 -14.22 -4.38 -0.54
CA ARG A 54 -13.49 -4.15 -1.79
C ARG A 54 -13.35 -2.66 -2.09
N PRO A 55 -12.37 -2.26 -2.94
CA PRO A 55 -12.24 -0.87 -3.36
C PRO A 55 -13.52 -0.31 -4.00
N GLU A 56 -14.30 -1.15 -4.68
CA GLU A 56 -15.57 -0.75 -5.31
C GLU A 56 -16.64 -0.41 -4.26
N ASP A 57 -16.66 -1.16 -3.15
CA ASP A 57 -17.60 -0.94 -2.04
C ASP A 57 -17.28 0.38 -1.34
N ILE A 58 -15.99 0.62 -1.06
CA ILE A 58 -15.50 1.89 -0.50
C ILE A 58 -15.82 3.05 -1.44
N ALA A 59 -15.54 2.90 -2.75
CA ALA A 59 -15.85 3.94 -3.73
C ALA A 59 -17.36 4.24 -3.80
N THR A 60 -18.20 3.22 -3.65
CA THR A 60 -19.66 3.41 -3.59
C THR A 60 -20.06 4.14 -2.31
N ARG A 61 -19.44 3.82 -1.18
CA ARG A 61 -19.69 4.45 0.11
C ARG A 61 -19.26 5.92 0.14
N LEU A 62 -18.05 6.23 -0.35
CA LEU A 62 -17.48 7.57 -0.32
C LEU A 62 -17.96 8.46 -1.48
N TYR A 63 -17.97 7.93 -2.70
CA TYR A 63 -18.22 8.71 -3.91
C TYR A 63 -19.58 8.42 -4.55
N ARG A 64 -20.37 7.48 -4.00
CA ARG A 64 -21.63 6.97 -4.55
C ARG A 64 -21.51 6.44 -5.98
N ASN A 65 -20.32 6.03 -6.36
CA ASN A 65 -20.03 5.48 -7.68
C ASN A 65 -18.85 4.50 -7.63
N PRO A 66 -19.06 3.21 -7.94
CA PRO A 66 -18.02 2.18 -7.89
C PRO A 66 -16.90 2.37 -8.93
N PHE A 67 -17.15 3.15 -10.00
CA PHE A 67 -16.14 3.41 -11.04
C PHE A 67 -14.95 4.25 -10.55
N TYR A 68 -15.04 4.84 -9.36
CA TYR A 68 -13.92 5.59 -8.74
C TYR A 68 -13.01 4.72 -7.86
N ASN A 69 -13.17 3.39 -7.86
CA ASN A 69 -12.30 2.45 -7.12
C ASN A 69 -10.81 2.66 -7.39
N TRP A 70 -10.45 3.01 -8.62
CA TRP A 70 -9.07 3.28 -9.02
C TRP A 70 -8.44 4.47 -8.28
N THR A 71 -9.20 5.45 -7.82
CA THR A 71 -8.67 6.58 -7.04
C THR A 71 -8.12 6.11 -5.71
N ILE A 72 -8.82 5.19 -5.04
CA ILE A 72 -8.41 4.60 -3.78
C ILE A 72 -7.08 3.85 -3.96
N LEU A 73 -6.96 3.04 -5.03
CA LEU A 73 -5.75 2.30 -5.33
C LEU A 73 -4.55 3.21 -5.64
N VAL A 74 -4.78 4.28 -6.42
CA VAL A 74 -3.73 5.23 -6.79
C VAL A 74 -3.26 6.06 -5.58
N ILE A 75 -4.19 6.50 -4.71
CA ILE A 75 -3.86 7.27 -3.50
C ILE A 75 -2.98 6.45 -2.56
N ASN A 76 -3.29 5.17 -2.40
CA ASN A 76 -2.57 4.27 -1.51
C ASN A 76 -1.35 3.58 -2.18
N ASP A 77 -0.99 3.97 -3.41
CA ASP A 77 0.10 3.36 -4.19
C ASP A 77 -0.03 1.84 -4.42
N ILE A 78 -1.26 1.33 -4.39
CA ILE A 78 -1.56 -0.08 -4.61
C ILE A 78 -1.45 -0.39 -6.10
N VAL A 79 -0.49 -1.22 -6.47
CA VAL A 79 -0.25 -1.69 -7.84
C VAL A 79 -0.82 -3.07 -8.06
N ASP A 80 -0.54 -3.95 -7.12
CA ASP A 80 -1.06 -5.31 -7.11
C ASP A 80 -2.16 -5.44 -6.05
N TYR A 81 -3.40 -5.42 -6.53
CA TYR A 81 -4.58 -5.56 -5.68
C TYR A 81 -4.53 -6.86 -4.85
N TYR A 82 -4.13 -7.97 -5.44
CA TYR A 82 -4.16 -9.27 -4.76
C TYR A 82 -3.10 -9.42 -3.66
N ALA A 83 -1.98 -8.74 -3.82
CA ALA A 83 -0.88 -8.80 -2.86
C ALA A 83 -0.96 -7.71 -1.78
N GLN A 84 -1.45 -6.52 -2.14
CA GLN A 84 -1.36 -5.33 -1.30
C GLN A 84 -2.68 -4.93 -0.63
N TRP A 85 -3.83 -5.39 -1.16
CA TRP A 85 -5.13 -5.11 -0.54
C TRP A 85 -5.31 -5.92 0.74
N PRO A 86 -5.94 -5.35 1.79
CA PRO A 86 -6.26 -6.08 3.01
C PRO A 86 -7.08 -7.33 2.73
N ARG A 87 -6.63 -8.47 3.22
CA ARG A 87 -7.35 -9.74 3.09
C ARG A 87 -8.43 -9.82 4.16
N SER A 88 -9.53 -10.50 3.86
CA SER A 88 -10.50 -10.84 4.88
C SER A 88 -9.88 -11.76 5.95
N VAL A 89 -10.40 -11.71 7.17
CA VAL A 89 -9.92 -12.54 8.29
C VAL A 89 -9.83 -14.01 7.88
N LYS A 90 -10.86 -14.55 7.24
CA LYS A 90 -10.87 -15.93 6.75
C LYS A 90 -9.74 -16.23 5.73
N GLN A 91 -9.48 -15.31 4.81
CA GLN A 91 -8.40 -15.47 3.82
C GLN A 91 -7.03 -15.37 4.48
N LEU A 92 -6.90 -14.50 5.47
CA LEU A 92 -5.67 -14.33 6.24
C LEU A 92 -5.36 -15.58 7.06
N GLU A 93 -6.35 -16.14 7.75
CA GLU A 93 -6.22 -17.40 8.49
C GLU A 93 -5.82 -18.56 7.58
N SER A 94 -6.48 -18.72 6.43
CA SER A 94 -6.09 -19.71 5.43
C SER A 94 -4.66 -19.53 4.94
N TYR A 95 -4.27 -18.30 4.68
CA TYR A 95 -2.91 -18.00 4.23
C TYR A 95 -1.88 -18.34 5.30
N ILE A 96 -2.14 -17.98 6.56
CA ILE A 96 -1.26 -18.25 7.70
C ILE A 96 -1.12 -19.75 7.91
N ASN A 97 -2.23 -20.49 7.93
CA ASN A 97 -2.23 -21.95 8.14
C ASN A 97 -1.50 -22.69 7.00
N ASN A 98 -1.56 -22.17 5.79
CA ASN A 98 -0.84 -22.77 4.65
C ASN A 98 0.67 -22.42 4.65
N LYS A 99 1.03 -21.29 5.25
CA LYS A 99 2.40 -20.79 5.24
C LYS A 99 3.24 -21.28 6.42
N TYR A 100 2.62 -21.47 7.57
CA TYR A 100 3.31 -21.80 8.83
C TYR A 100 2.77 -23.10 9.42
N ASP A 101 3.65 -24.01 9.79
CA ASP A 101 3.28 -25.28 10.44
C ASP A 101 2.64 -25.04 11.82
N ASN A 102 3.09 -24.02 12.54
CA ASN A 102 2.51 -23.60 13.81
C ASN A 102 2.31 -22.08 13.86
N PRO A 103 1.16 -21.57 13.45
CA PRO A 103 0.87 -20.14 13.44
C PRO A 103 0.89 -19.49 14.84
N ALA A 104 0.62 -20.27 15.88
CA ALA A 104 0.61 -19.82 17.28
C ALA A 104 1.98 -19.83 17.94
N ALA A 105 3.04 -20.26 17.24
CA ALA A 105 4.39 -20.28 17.79
C ALA A 105 4.89 -18.86 18.11
N THR A 106 5.43 -18.69 19.31
CA THR A 106 5.98 -17.41 19.74
C THR A 106 7.27 -17.12 18.97
N LYS A 107 7.28 -16.05 18.17
CA LYS A 107 8.48 -15.63 17.44
C LYS A 107 9.50 -14.95 18.35
N HIS A 108 9.05 -14.05 19.21
CA HIS A 108 9.87 -13.32 20.19
C HIS A 108 8.95 -12.65 21.23
N HIS A 109 9.55 -12.35 22.37
CA HIS A 109 8.89 -11.56 23.39
C HIS A 109 9.33 -10.10 23.26
N VAL A 110 8.38 -9.18 23.36
CA VAL A 110 8.63 -7.73 23.36
C VAL A 110 8.31 -7.21 24.75
N THR A 111 9.23 -6.47 25.34
CA THR A 111 8.96 -5.78 26.60
C THR A 111 7.97 -4.64 26.36
N THR A 112 6.88 -4.63 27.11
CA THR A 112 5.81 -3.61 26.97
C THR A 112 6.25 -2.24 27.46
N GLU A 113 7.19 -2.17 28.40
CA GLU A 113 7.71 -0.91 28.93
C GLU A 113 9.18 -1.07 29.33
N VAL A 114 10.06 -0.29 28.71
CA VAL A 114 11.43 -0.11 29.18
C VAL A 114 11.51 1.26 29.83
N LYS A 115 11.38 1.31 31.15
CA LYS A 115 11.75 2.48 31.92
C LYS A 115 13.26 2.52 31.99
N ALA A 116 13.89 3.31 31.13
CA ALA A 116 15.27 3.73 31.34
C ALA A 116 15.31 4.63 32.57
N VAL A 117 15.62 4.07 33.71
CA VAL A 117 15.94 4.86 34.89
C VAL A 117 17.34 5.43 34.66
N SER A 118 17.37 6.66 34.22
CA SER A 118 18.60 7.42 34.16
C SER A 118 19.00 7.76 35.61
N TYR A 119 19.91 6.98 36.17
CA TYR A 119 20.59 7.40 37.40
C TYR A 119 21.57 8.51 37.06
N THR A 120 21.13 9.75 37.21
CA THR A 120 21.95 10.93 36.95
C THR A 120 23.00 11.20 38.03
N HIS A 121 23.03 10.42 39.14
CA HIS A 121 24.02 10.55 40.20
C HIS A 121 24.44 9.16 40.73
N LEU A 122 25.54 8.65 40.20
CA LEU A 122 26.41 7.75 40.93
C LEU A 122 27.35 8.61 41.79
N THR A 123 26.93 8.92 43.00
CA THR A 123 27.87 9.41 44.00
C THR A 123 28.75 8.24 44.42
N LEU A 124 29.95 8.19 43.87
CA LEU A 124 30.99 7.31 44.40
C LEU A 124 31.28 7.71 45.84
N PRO A 125 31.33 6.77 46.81
CA PRO A 125 31.75 7.11 48.14
C PRO A 125 33.23 7.51 48.07
N THR A 126 33.51 8.77 48.38
CA THR A 126 34.85 9.26 48.62
C THR A 126 35.32 8.63 49.92
N ASN A 127 36.17 7.60 49.83
CA ASN A 127 36.96 7.20 50.99
C ASN A 127 37.91 8.35 51.34
N VAL A 128 37.54 9.08 52.38
CA VAL A 128 38.45 9.97 53.07
C VAL A 128 39.22 9.11 54.06
N ALA A 129 40.52 8.94 53.84
CA ALA A 129 41.47 8.36 54.79
C ALA A 129 41.71 9.32 55.94
#